data_3d245f18c64663b576913de256344c02
#
_entry.id   3d245f18c64663b576913de256344c02
#
_cell.length_a   1.000
_cell.length_b   1.000
_cell.length_c   1.000
_cell.angle_alpha   90.00
_cell.angle_beta   90.00
_cell.angle_gamma   90.00
#
_symmetry.space_group_name_H-M   'P 1'
#
loop_
_entity.id
_entity.type
_entity.pdbx_description
1 polymer ?
#
loop_
_entity_poly.entity_id
_entity_poly.type
_entity_poly.pdbx_seq_one_letter_code
_entity_poly.pdbx_strand_id
1 'polypeptide(L)'
;MLRLAVAEFPGLSVDERELTRKGKSYTVATLEELRSEDTLRPLLLLLGADAYRGLAGWHRWSAIFVLAHVVVIARPGTALDALPAALAMHAWQRTVSDSRVLRTTPAGAIYFQPVTPQPISASAIRDLLAGAPGPPGPIAAAALHTLLPAAVLSYIVRNQLYTAEKRPDAP
;
A
#
# COMPACT_ATOMS: atom_id res chain seq x y z
N MET A 1 10.77 -11.25 -1.83
CA MET A 1 10.52 -10.19 -2.85
C MET A 1 10.53 -8.80 -2.24
N LEU A 2 9.71 -8.48 -1.23
CA LEU A 2 9.65 -7.11 -0.70
C LEU A 2 11.03 -6.60 -0.19
N ARG A 3 11.79 -7.41 0.56
CA ARG A 3 13.16 -7.05 0.97
C ARG A 3 14.08 -6.73 -0.21
N LEU A 4 13.95 -7.46 -1.33
CA LEU A 4 14.70 -7.17 -2.56
C LEU A 4 14.24 -5.87 -3.20
N ALA A 5 12.93 -5.59 -3.19
CA ALA A 5 12.39 -4.38 -3.78
C ALA A 5 12.85 -3.10 -3.06
N VAL A 6 12.98 -3.14 -1.73
CA VAL A 6 13.37 -1.95 -0.94
C VAL A 6 14.88 -1.81 -0.75
N ALA A 7 15.67 -2.82 -1.10
CA ALA A 7 17.12 -2.82 -0.85
C ALA A 7 17.88 -1.65 -1.52
N GLU A 8 17.37 -1.17 -2.65
CA GLU A 8 17.94 -0.05 -3.41
C GLU A 8 17.45 1.33 -2.96
N PHE A 9 16.51 1.37 -1.99
CA PHE A 9 15.90 2.61 -1.52
C PHE A 9 16.28 2.89 -0.06
N PRO A 10 17.30 3.72 0.18
CA PRO A 10 17.68 4.13 1.53
C PRO A 10 16.46 4.80 2.24
N GLY A 11 16.17 4.37 3.45
CA GLY A 11 15.03 4.88 4.22
C GLY A 11 13.76 4.05 4.08
N LEU A 12 13.72 3.02 3.22
CA LEU A 12 12.67 2.01 3.22
C LEU A 12 13.14 0.76 3.98
N SER A 13 12.25 0.20 4.80
CA SER A 13 12.47 -1.05 5.52
C SER A 13 11.23 -1.94 5.45
N VAL A 14 11.45 -3.24 5.59
CA VAL A 14 10.35 -4.21 5.69
C VAL A 14 10.06 -4.45 7.16
N ASP A 15 8.83 -4.15 7.57
CA ASP A 15 8.32 -4.50 8.88
C ASP A 15 7.56 -5.82 8.79
N GLU A 16 8.00 -6.80 9.57
CA GLU A 16 7.46 -8.17 9.55
C GLU A 16 6.58 -8.48 10.77
N ARG A 17 6.25 -7.49 11.61
CA ARG A 17 5.45 -7.69 12.83
C ARG A 17 4.12 -8.39 12.57
N GLU A 18 3.48 -8.11 11.44
CA GLU A 18 2.22 -8.76 11.08
C GLU A 18 2.39 -10.25 10.73
N LEU A 19 3.55 -10.67 10.24
CA LEU A 19 3.84 -12.07 9.95
C LEU A 19 4.05 -12.91 11.21
N THR A 20 4.52 -12.30 12.29
CA THR A 20 4.76 -12.97 13.58
C THR A 20 3.55 -12.95 14.49
N ARG A 21 2.55 -12.12 14.21
CA ARG A 21 1.34 -11.99 15.01
C ARG A 21 0.45 -13.22 14.85
N LYS A 22 0.00 -13.78 15.98
CA LYS A 22 -0.99 -14.87 15.97
C LYS A 22 -2.39 -14.31 15.67
N GLY A 23 -3.10 -14.94 14.75
CA GLY A 23 -4.47 -14.56 14.39
C GLY A 23 -4.55 -13.52 13.28
N LYS A 24 -5.68 -12.78 13.23
CA LYS A 24 -5.90 -11.75 12.19
C LYS A 24 -5.05 -10.52 12.45
N SER A 25 -4.35 -10.06 11.43
CA SER A 25 -3.66 -8.77 11.45
C SER A 25 -4.61 -7.66 11.03
N TYR A 26 -4.77 -6.67 11.91
CA TYR A 26 -5.55 -5.46 11.62
C TYR A 26 -4.61 -4.25 11.65
N THR A 27 -4.78 -3.34 10.71
CA THR A 27 -3.98 -2.10 10.61
C THR A 27 -3.95 -1.32 11.92
N VAL A 28 -5.07 -1.25 12.63
CA VAL A 28 -5.13 -0.56 13.92
C VAL A 28 -4.17 -1.16 14.95
N ALA A 29 -4.05 -2.49 15.01
CA ALA A 29 -3.13 -3.16 15.94
C ALA A 29 -1.66 -2.86 15.60
N THR A 30 -1.32 -2.84 14.31
CA THR A 30 0.02 -2.45 13.84
C THR A 30 0.35 -1.00 14.20
N LEU A 31 -0.61 -0.09 14.05
CA LEU A 31 -0.43 1.30 14.43
C LEU A 31 -0.33 1.49 15.95
N GLU A 32 -1.05 0.70 16.75
CA GLU A 32 -0.92 0.69 18.22
C GLU A 32 0.47 0.28 18.66
N GLU A 33 1.03 -0.79 18.07
CA GLU A 33 2.41 -1.22 18.33
C GLU A 33 3.42 -0.13 17.97
N LEU A 34 3.33 0.42 16.74
CA LEU A 34 4.21 1.51 16.30
C LEU A 34 4.10 2.75 17.20
N ARG A 35 2.90 3.09 17.65
CA ARG A 35 2.66 4.21 18.55
C ARG A 35 3.24 3.97 19.95
N SER A 36 3.26 2.72 20.41
CA SER A 36 3.88 2.38 21.71
C SER A 36 5.41 2.50 21.69
N GLU A 37 6.05 2.35 20.52
CA GLU A 37 7.49 2.52 20.36
C GLU A 37 7.91 4.00 20.46
N ASP A 38 7.08 4.91 19.94
CA ASP A 38 7.32 6.36 20.00
C ASP A 38 5.97 7.10 19.93
N THR A 39 5.60 7.67 21.07
CA THR A 39 4.31 8.34 21.25
C THR A 39 4.20 9.68 20.52
N LEU A 40 5.31 10.32 20.18
CA LEU A 40 5.36 11.67 19.62
C LEU A 40 5.72 11.68 18.13
N ARG A 41 6.36 10.63 17.62
CA ARG A 41 6.75 10.56 16.20
C ARG A 41 5.51 10.60 15.29
N PRO A 42 5.46 11.49 14.31
CA PRO A 42 4.41 11.46 13.30
C PRO A 42 4.35 10.11 12.58
N LEU A 43 3.20 9.45 12.62
CA LEU A 43 2.93 8.25 11.83
C LEU A 43 2.02 8.60 10.68
N LEU A 44 2.35 8.13 9.48
CA LEU A 44 1.57 8.33 8.26
C LEU A 44 1.15 6.98 7.68
N LEU A 45 -0.15 6.74 7.63
CA LEU A 45 -0.74 5.60 6.93
C LEU A 45 -1.05 6.02 5.49
N LEU A 46 -0.37 5.44 4.52
CA LEU A 46 -0.59 5.71 3.10
C LEU A 46 -1.64 4.74 2.56
N LEU A 47 -2.72 5.27 1.97
CA LEU A 47 -3.81 4.49 1.39
C LEU A 47 -4.08 4.93 -0.04
N GLY A 48 -4.32 3.99 -0.93
CA GLY A 48 -4.97 4.29 -2.20
C GLY A 48 -6.42 4.76 -1.99
N ALA A 49 -6.97 5.53 -2.91
CA ALA A 49 -8.32 6.07 -2.83
C ALA A 49 -9.41 5.00 -2.62
N ASP A 50 -9.24 3.81 -3.22
CA ASP A 50 -10.21 2.70 -3.06
C ASP A 50 -10.18 2.13 -1.64
N ALA A 51 -8.99 1.93 -1.08
CA ALA A 51 -8.82 1.49 0.31
C ALA A 51 -9.37 2.52 1.29
N TYR A 52 -9.16 3.81 1.02
CA TYR A 52 -9.72 4.90 1.83
C TYR A 52 -11.25 4.91 1.79
N ARG A 53 -11.89 4.74 0.62
CA ARG A 53 -13.36 4.63 0.54
C ARG A 53 -13.92 3.46 1.37
N GLY A 54 -13.19 2.34 1.40
CA GLY A 54 -13.54 1.16 2.20
C GLY A 54 -13.17 1.25 3.68
N LEU A 55 -12.49 2.31 4.12
CA LEU A 55 -11.89 2.41 5.45
C LEU A 55 -12.90 2.24 6.59
N ALA A 56 -14.13 2.74 6.42
CA ALA A 56 -15.19 2.60 7.43
C ALA A 56 -15.59 1.14 7.72
N GLY A 57 -15.25 0.20 6.85
CA GLY A 57 -15.44 -1.24 7.08
C GLY A 57 -14.28 -1.92 7.81
N TRP A 58 -13.18 -1.22 8.09
CA TRP A 58 -12.02 -1.82 8.75
C TRP A 58 -12.26 -1.95 10.28
N HIS A 59 -11.62 -2.95 10.85
CA HIS A 59 -11.71 -3.16 12.30
C HIS A 59 -11.23 -1.93 13.07
N ARG A 60 -12.06 -1.38 13.94
CA ARG A 60 -11.80 -0.18 14.77
C ARG A 60 -11.25 0.99 13.93
N TRP A 61 -11.76 1.19 12.72
CA TRP A 61 -11.26 2.15 11.74
C TRP A 61 -11.13 3.59 12.28
N SER A 62 -12.05 4.03 13.15
CA SER A 62 -12.02 5.39 13.70
C SER A 62 -10.79 5.63 14.61
N ALA A 63 -10.28 4.58 15.26
CA ALA A 63 -9.08 4.66 16.09
C ALA A 63 -7.81 4.95 15.26
N ILE A 64 -7.80 4.65 13.96
CA ILE A 64 -6.68 4.94 13.06
C ILE A 64 -6.31 6.42 13.10
N PHE A 65 -7.31 7.32 13.16
CA PHE A 65 -7.06 8.77 13.18
C PHE A 65 -6.49 9.28 14.50
N VAL A 66 -6.54 8.50 15.57
CA VAL A 66 -5.88 8.82 16.83
C VAL A 66 -4.43 8.37 16.81
N LEU A 67 -4.11 7.35 16.02
CA LEU A 67 -2.82 6.69 15.98
C LEU A 67 -1.90 7.22 14.87
N ALA A 68 -2.47 7.66 13.75
CA ALA A 68 -1.72 8.10 12.58
C ALA A 68 -2.44 9.22 11.81
N HIS A 69 -1.69 9.92 10.97
CA HIS A 69 -2.26 10.66 9.84
C HIS A 69 -2.64 9.69 8.73
N VAL A 70 -3.65 10.01 7.94
CA VAL A 70 -4.01 9.26 6.74
C VAL A 70 -3.63 10.07 5.51
N VAL A 71 -2.72 9.53 4.70
CA VAL A 71 -2.35 10.12 3.41
C VAL A 71 -3.02 9.33 2.31
N VAL A 72 -3.96 9.96 1.62
CA VAL A 72 -4.72 9.33 0.54
C VAL A 72 -4.04 9.60 -0.79
N ILE A 73 -3.53 8.57 -1.42
CA ILE A 73 -2.96 8.63 -2.75
C ILE A 73 -4.11 8.60 -3.75
N ALA A 74 -4.42 9.75 -4.34
CA ALA A 74 -5.53 9.93 -5.26
C ALA A 74 -5.02 10.12 -6.69
N ARG A 75 -5.65 9.46 -7.64
CA ARG A 75 -5.44 9.75 -9.07
C ARG A 75 -6.19 11.03 -9.41
N PRO A 76 -5.70 11.87 -10.33
CA PRO A 76 -6.47 13.00 -10.84
C PRO A 76 -7.86 12.54 -11.30
N GLY A 77 -8.90 13.26 -10.88
CA GLY A 77 -10.29 12.91 -11.22
C GLY A 77 -10.90 11.78 -10.39
N THR A 78 -10.22 11.25 -9.37
CA THR A 78 -10.84 10.31 -8.44
C THR A 78 -11.92 11.05 -7.65
N ALA A 79 -13.19 10.73 -7.93
CA ALA A 79 -14.30 11.27 -7.18
C ALA A 79 -14.27 10.72 -5.74
N LEU A 80 -14.10 11.60 -4.78
CA LEU A 80 -14.22 11.28 -3.35
C LEU A 80 -15.61 11.70 -2.82
N ASP A 81 -16.52 12.04 -3.75
CA ASP A 81 -17.81 12.64 -3.45
C ASP A 81 -18.82 11.66 -2.83
N ALA A 82 -18.54 10.36 -2.90
CA ALA A 82 -19.43 9.30 -2.38
C ALA A 82 -18.78 8.53 -1.22
N LEU A 83 -18.25 9.25 -0.24
CA LEU A 83 -17.76 8.60 0.99
C LEU A 83 -18.94 8.16 1.86
N PRO A 84 -18.83 7.00 2.57
CA PRO A 84 -19.78 6.65 3.63
C PRO A 84 -19.91 7.82 4.62
N ALA A 85 -21.15 8.13 5.07
CA ALA A 85 -21.44 9.30 5.89
C ALA A 85 -20.53 9.43 7.13
N ALA A 86 -20.24 8.31 7.81
CA ALA A 86 -19.32 8.30 8.94
C ALA A 86 -17.90 8.74 8.55
N LEU A 87 -17.39 8.26 7.43
CA LEU A 87 -16.06 8.63 6.94
C LEU A 87 -16.03 10.08 6.41
N ALA A 88 -17.10 10.53 5.76
CA ALA A 88 -17.25 11.92 5.30
C ALA A 88 -17.18 12.92 6.46
N MET A 89 -17.78 12.61 7.60
CA MET A 89 -17.68 13.45 8.80
C MET A 89 -16.25 13.53 9.33
N HIS A 90 -15.53 12.41 9.39
CA HIS A 90 -14.12 12.41 9.77
C HIS A 90 -13.26 13.18 8.75
N ALA A 91 -13.54 13.04 7.45
CA ALA A 91 -12.84 13.76 6.39
C ALA A 91 -13.02 15.27 6.55
N TRP A 92 -14.25 15.74 6.74
CA TRP A 92 -14.57 17.15 6.95
C TRP A 92 -13.76 17.78 8.08
N GLN A 93 -13.66 17.12 9.22
CA GLN A 93 -13.00 17.64 10.41
C GLN A 93 -11.48 17.59 10.36
N ARG A 94 -10.89 16.72 9.53
CA ARG A 94 -9.47 16.34 9.61
C ARG A 94 -8.68 16.61 8.35
N THR A 95 -9.34 16.96 7.23
CA THR A 95 -8.65 17.24 5.98
C THR A 95 -7.84 18.53 6.09
N VAL A 96 -6.58 18.43 5.72
CA VAL A 96 -5.65 19.57 5.65
C VAL A 96 -5.14 19.72 4.22
N SER A 97 -4.91 20.97 3.82
CA SER A 97 -4.33 21.31 2.51
C SER A 97 -2.80 21.46 2.57
N ASP A 98 -2.25 21.65 3.76
CA ASP A 98 -0.82 21.84 3.97
C ASP A 98 -0.19 20.58 4.56
N SER A 99 0.67 19.92 3.79
CA SER A 99 1.36 18.70 4.21
C SER A 99 2.34 18.92 5.38
N ARG A 100 2.73 20.16 5.68
CA ARG A 100 3.60 20.48 6.82
C ARG A 100 2.96 20.07 8.15
N VAL A 101 1.63 20.10 8.25
CA VAL A 101 0.89 19.65 9.44
C VAL A 101 1.24 18.19 9.80
N LEU A 102 1.50 17.34 8.81
CA LEU A 102 1.85 15.93 9.02
C LEU A 102 3.18 15.73 9.76
N ARG A 103 4.00 16.77 9.87
CA ARG A 103 5.30 16.72 10.58
C ARG A 103 5.26 17.38 11.95
N THR A 104 4.21 18.12 12.25
CA THR A 104 4.11 18.92 13.48
C THR A 104 3.23 18.29 14.54
N THR A 105 2.42 17.30 14.16
CA THR A 105 1.55 16.57 15.09
C THR A 105 1.73 15.07 14.89
N PRO A 106 1.52 14.23 15.92
CA PRO A 106 1.73 12.79 15.83
C PRO A 106 0.74 12.07 14.92
N ALA A 107 -0.51 12.54 14.84
CA ALA A 107 -1.63 11.86 14.19
C ALA A 107 -2.79 12.83 13.91
N GLY A 108 -3.85 12.35 13.27
CA GLY A 108 -5.17 12.97 13.25
C GLY A 108 -5.54 13.68 11.95
N ALA A 109 -4.59 14.08 11.14
CA ALA A 109 -4.87 14.77 9.86
C ALA A 109 -5.14 13.77 8.72
N ILE A 110 -5.92 14.21 7.75
CA ILE A 110 -6.10 13.54 6.45
C ILE A 110 -5.54 14.47 5.38
N TYR A 111 -4.66 13.94 4.55
CA TYR A 111 -4.06 14.69 3.45
C TYR A 111 -4.25 13.93 2.14
N PHE A 112 -4.77 14.60 1.13
CA PHE A 112 -4.93 14.04 -0.20
C PHE A 112 -3.73 14.40 -1.06
N GLN A 113 -2.91 13.39 -1.39
CA GLN A 113 -1.74 13.54 -2.24
C GLN A 113 -2.10 13.19 -3.68
N PRO A 114 -2.19 14.18 -4.59
CA PRO A 114 -2.33 13.89 -6.01
C PRO A 114 -1.05 13.25 -6.54
N VAL A 115 -1.19 12.21 -7.34
CA VAL A 115 -0.07 11.53 -8.00
C VAL A 115 -0.39 11.32 -9.47
N THR A 116 0.64 11.37 -10.32
CA THR A 116 0.51 10.97 -11.72
C THR A 116 0.26 9.46 -11.77
N PRO A 117 -0.87 9.01 -12.34
CA PRO A 117 -1.18 7.60 -12.40
C PRO A 117 -0.14 6.88 -13.26
N GLN A 118 0.37 5.77 -12.73
CA GLN A 118 1.15 4.82 -13.52
C GLN A 118 0.20 3.69 -13.95
N PRO A 119 0.18 3.29 -15.23
CA PRO A 119 -0.70 2.23 -15.73
C PRO A 119 -0.14 0.85 -15.36
N ILE A 120 0.10 0.62 -14.07
CA ILE A 120 0.68 -0.61 -13.54
C ILE A 120 -0.36 -1.30 -12.65
N SER A 121 -0.59 -2.59 -12.89
CA SER A 121 -1.36 -3.42 -11.98
C SER A 121 -0.64 -4.74 -11.70
N ALA A 122 -0.78 -5.24 -10.48
CA ALA A 122 -0.22 -6.53 -10.10
C ALA A 122 -0.82 -7.68 -10.92
N SER A 123 -2.08 -7.55 -11.36
CA SER A 123 -2.73 -8.53 -12.26
C SER A 123 -2.07 -8.55 -13.63
N ALA A 124 -1.86 -7.39 -14.26
CA ALA A 124 -1.18 -7.31 -15.55
C ALA A 124 0.24 -7.90 -15.51
N ILE A 125 0.98 -7.63 -14.41
CA ILE A 125 2.31 -8.21 -14.22
C ILE A 125 2.23 -9.74 -14.10
N ARG A 126 1.28 -10.26 -13.33
CA ARG A 126 1.09 -11.72 -13.20
C ARG A 126 0.67 -12.36 -14.52
N ASP A 127 -0.15 -11.71 -15.31
CA ASP A 127 -0.58 -12.21 -16.62
C ASP A 127 0.59 -12.25 -17.62
N LEU A 128 1.46 -11.24 -17.61
CA LEU A 128 2.70 -11.25 -18.39
C LEU A 128 3.65 -12.39 -17.98
N LEU A 129 3.69 -12.73 -16.69
CA LEU A 129 4.50 -13.84 -16.18
C LEU A 129 3.88 -15.21 -16.46
N ALA A 130 2.55 -15.32 -16.42
CA ALA A 130 1.82 -16.57 -16.64
C ALA A 130 1.72 -16.98 -18.13
N GLY A 131 1.87 -16.02 -19.05
CA GLY A 131 1.66 -16.22 -20.48
C GLY A 131 2.74 -17.02 -21.21
N ALA A 132 3.81 -17.50 -20.54
CA ALA A 132 4.87 -18.29 -21.16
C ALA A 132 5.28 -19.47 -20.28
N PRO A 133 5.29 -20.71 -20.80
CA PRO A 133 6.05 -21.79 -20.20
C PRO A 133 7.54 -21.48 -20.38
N GLY A 134 8.24 -21.15 -19.30
CA GLY A 134 9.64 -20.77 -19.34
C GLY A 134 9.91 -19.29 -19.03
N PRO A 135 11.15 -18.80 -19.20
CA PRO A 135 11.47 -17.40 -19.01
C PRO A 135 10.64 -16.52 -19.96
N PRO A 136 10.18 -15.33 -19.52
CA PRO A 136 9.38 -14.45 -20.36
C PRO A 136 10.13 -14.11 -21.65
N GLY A 137 9.43 -14.15 -22.79
CA GLY A 137 10.01 -13.76 -24.06
C GLY A 137 10.55 -12.32 -24.06
N PRO A 138 11.37 -11.93 -25.02
CA PRO A 138 12.13 -10.66 -24.97
C PRO A 138 11.23 -9.42 -24.81
N ILE A 139 10.05 -9.39 -25.40
CA ILE A 139 9.10 -8.27 -25.28
C ILE A 139 8.50 -8.22 -23.87
N ALA A 140 8.07 -9.36 -23.33
CA ALA A 140 7.52 -9.44 -21.99
C ALA A 140 8.62 -9.13 -20.94
N ALA A 141 9.84 -9.63 -21.16
CA ALA A 141 10.99 -9.32 -20.30
C ALA A 141 11.29 -7.82 -20.27
N ALA A 142 11.34 -7.16 -21.43
CA ALA A 142 11.56 -5.71 -21.49
C ALA A 142 10.47 -4.92 -20.74
N ALA A 143 9.20 -5.28 -20.91
CA ALA A 143 8.10 -4.68 -20.19
C ALA A 143 8.23 -4.91 -18.66
N LEU A 144 8.53 -6.14 -18.22
CA LEU A 144 8.69 -6.48 -16.82
C LEU A 144 9.88 -5.75 -16.16
N HIS A 145 10.98 -5.53 -16.87
CA HIS A 145 12.11 -4.77 -16.36
C HIS A 145 11.79 -3.29 -16.09
N THR A 146 10.82 -2.71 -16.77
CA THR A 146 10.35 -1.35 -16.48
C THR A 146 9.38 -1.28 -15.31
N LEU A 147 8.74 -2.40 -14.97
CA LEU A 147 7.67 -2.48 -13.97
C LEU A 147 8.14 -3.04 -12.62
N LEU A 148 9.22 -3.80 -12.61
CA LEU A 148 9.76 -4.46 -11.43
C LEU A 148 11.26 -4.19 -11.26
N PRO A 149 11.75 -4.02 -10.03
CA PRO A 149 13.18 -4.04 -9.76
C PRO A 149 13.82 -5.34 -10.28
N ALA A 150 15.01 -5.23 -10.89
CA ALA A 150 15.68 -6.36 -11.51
C ALA A 150 15.90 -7.56 -10.56
N ALA A 151 16.21 -7.27 -9.28
CA ALA A 151 16.38 -8.29 -8.25
C ALA A 151 15.08 -9.06 -7.96
N VAL A 152 13.92 -8.37 -8.02
CA VAL A 152 12.60 -8.99 -7.82
C VAL A 152 12.24 -9.87 -9.01
N LEU A 153 12.44 -9.38 -10.24
CA LEU A 153 12.20 -10.15 -11.45
C LEU A 153 13.06 -11.42 -11.49
N SER A 154 14.36 -11.28 -11.19
CA SER A 154 15.28 -12.43 -11.10
C SER A 154 14.84 -13.46 -10.06
N TYR A 155 14.34 -13.01 -8.92
CA TYR A 155 13.79 -13.89 -7.88
C TYR A 155 12.55 -14.64 -8.37
N ILE A 156 11.61 -13.96 -9.03
CA ILE A 156 10.39 -14.55 -9.58
C ILE A 156 10.73 -15.64 -10.60
N VAL A 157 11.62 -15.36 -11.55
CA VAL A 157 12.04 -16.31 -12.59
C VAL A 157 12.74 -17.52 -11.98
N ARG A 158 13.72 -17.29 -11.10
CA ARG A 158 14.48 -18.38 -10.45
C ARG A 158 13.60 -19.33 -9.63
N ASN A 159 12.59 -18.78 -8.97
CA ASN A 159 11.69 -19.58 -8.13
C ASN A 159 10.42 -20.03 -8.86
N GLN A 160 10.32 -19.78 -10.17
CA GLN A 160 9.16 -20.13 -11.00
C GLN A 160 7.83 -19.68 -10.37
N LEU A 161 7.78 -18.44 -9.88
CA LEU A 161 6.57 -17.86 -9.28
C LEU A 161 5.65 -17.33 -10.37
N TYR A 162 4.34 -17.45 -10.13
CA TYR A 162 3.28 -16.95 -11.03
C TYR A 162 3.22 -17.63 -12.41
N THR A 163 3.82 -18.83 -12.56
CA THR A 163 3.63 -19.64 -13.76
C THR A 163 2.21 -20.19 -13.82
N ALA A 164 1.74 -20.55 -15.03
CA ALA A 164 0.37 -21.05 -15.24
C ALA A 164 0.02 -22.27 -14.35
N GLU A 165 0.99 -23.13 -14.05
CA GLU A 165 0.82 -24.31 -13.19
C GLU A 165 0.70 -23.98 -11.68
N LYS A 166 1.12 -22.80 -11.25
CA LYS A 166 1.13 -22.38 -9.83
C LYS A 166 0.17 -21.25 -9.52
N ARG A 167 -0.85 -21.02 -10.34
CA ARG A 167 -1.94 -20.12 -9.94
C ARG A 167 -2.69 -20.78 -8.77
N PRO A 168 -2.66 -20.25 -7.55
CA PRO A 168 -3.66 -20.63 -6.58
C PRO A 168 -5.01 -20.21 -7.17
N ASP A 169 -5.98 -21.11 -7.16
CA ASP A 169 -7.35 -20.85 -7.60
C ASP A 169 -7.79 -19.52 -6.98
N ALA A 170 -8.13 -18.57 -7.85
CA ALA A 170 -8.72 -17.32 -7.41
C ALA A 170 -10.12 -17.65 -6.86
N PRO A 171 -10.49 -17.14 -5.66
CA PRO A 171 -11.83 -17.31 -5.13
C PRO A 171 -12.89 -16.63 -5.99
#